data_8d225a37de20b8ff9e57a82b9286156d
#
_entry.id   8d225a37de20b8ff9e57a82b9286156d
#
_cell.length_a   1.000
_cell.length_b   1.000
_cell.length_c   1.000
_cell.angle_alpha   90.00
_cell.angle_beta   90.00
_cell.angle_gamma   90.00
#
_symmetry.space_group_name_H-M   'P 1'
#
loop_
_entity.id
_entity.type
_entity.pdbx_description
1 polymer ?
#
loop_
_entity_poly.entity_id
_entity_poly.type
_entity_poly.pdbx_seq_one_letter_code
_entity_poly.pdbx_strand_id
1 'polypeptide(L)'
;ASPITLADHYGTFEDADGHVLLQIDMECVHEVSLVKYDILGLKNIEIIKDAYDLIGIPYPKSHEINWSDEAVWKDMLRSPVGVFQFEGDFAHSMLRQYVPHSIFDMSLITAALRPSGASYRDDLMQHKPHKNPSAIIDDLLKDNNGYLIYQEDVIKFLQQICGFSGSDADNTRRAIGRKDEERLKKALPQILEGYCEKSTQPRNIAEQEA
;
A
#
# COMPACT_ATOMS: atom_id res chain seq x y z
N ALA A 1 -16.51 13.38 -7.33
CA ALA A 1 -17.41 14.48 -7.66
C ALA A 1 -17.81 14.37 -9.13
N SER A 2 -19.08 14.63 -9.45
CA SER A 2 -19.60 14.62 -10.81
C SER A 2 -20.18 16.00 -11.12
N PRO A 3 -20.03 16.50 -12.38
CA PRO A 3 -20.67 17.73 -12.82
C PRO A 3 -22.18 17.57 -13.06
N ILE A 4 -22.68 16.36 -13.00
CA ILE A 4 -24.09 16.00 -13.22
C ILE A 4 -24.67 15.30 -11.98
N THR A 5 -26.00 15.36 -11.84
CA THR A 5 -26.71 14.62 -10.78
C THR A 5 -26.76 13.14 -11.16
N LEU A 6 -25.98 12.33 -10.45
CA LEU A 6 -25.89 10.89 -10.75
C LEU A 6 -27.21 10.16 -10.57
N ALA A 7 -28.02 10.57 -9.59
CA ALA A 7 -29.34 10.01 -9.32
C ALA A 7 -30.28 10.11 -10.53
N ASP A 8 -30.24 11.23 -11.27
CA ASP A 8 -31.09 11.45 -12.44
C ASP A 8 -30.69 10.57 -13.64
N HIS A 9 -29.42 10.18 -13.71
CA HIS A 9 -28.90 9.36 -14.80
C HIS A 9 -28.99 7.87 -14.55
N TYR A 10 -28.73 7.44 -13.32
CA TYR A 10 -28.59 6.02 -12.99
C TYR A 10 -29.72 5.51 -12.09
N GLY A 11 -30.63 6.39 -11.66
CA GLY A 11 -31.65 6.05 -10.68
C GLY A 11 -31.07 5.76 -9.30
N THR A 12 -31.98 5.62 -8.33
CA THR A 12 -31.62 5.34 -6.94
C THR A 12 -32.54 4.27 -6.37
N PHE A 13 -32.07 3.59 -5.33
CA PHE A 13 -32.88 2.76 -4.45
C PHE A 13 -32.43 2.99 -3.00
N GLU A 14 -33.27 2.63 -2.07
CA GLU A 14 -32.98 2.71 -0.63
C GLU A 14 -32.68 1.32 -0.11
N ASP A 15 -31.59 1.18 0.65
CA ASP A 15 -31.25 -0.07 1.30
C ASP A 15 -32.04 -0.29 2.61
N ALA A 16 -31.82 -1.41 3.29
CA ALA A 16 -32.52 -1.76 4.52
C ALA A 16 -32.24 -0.79 5.69
N ASP A 17 -31.14 -0.05 5.63
CA ASP A 17 -30.70 0.91 6.65
C ASP A 17 -31.11 2.36 6.30
N GLY A 18 -31.82 2.57 5.20
CA GLY A 18 -32.32 3.87 4.77
C GLY A 18 -31.31 4.69 3.97
N HIS A 19 -30.20 4.10 3.49
CA HIS A 19 -29.24 4.81 2.64
C HIS A 19 -29.71 4.83 1.20
N VAL A 20 -29.59 5.99 0.56
CA VAL A 20 -29.90 6.16 -0.85
C VAL A 20 -28.67 5.76 -1.68
N LEU A 21 -28.81 4.72 -2.47
CA LEU A 21 -27.78 4.15 -3.30
C LEU A 21 -28.11 4.34 -4.78
N LEU A 22 -27.09 4.43 -5.64
CA LEU A 22 -27.25 4.45 -7.08
C LEU A 22 -27.56 3.03 -7.61
N GLN A 23 -28.42 2.93 -8.63
CA GLN A 23 -28.75 1.65 -9.32
C GLN A 23 -27.67 1.22 -10.32
N ILE A 24 -26.42 1.48 -10.03
CA ILE A 24 -25.28 1.06 -10.84
C ILE A 24 -24.33 0.25 -9.97
N ASP A 25 -23.91 -0.90 -10.42
CA ASP A 25 -22.98 -1.73 -9.68
C ASP A 25 -21.55 -1.16 -9.71
N MET A 26 -20.70 -1.69 -8.84
CA MET A 26 -19.36 -1.19 -8.65
C MET A 26 -18.43 -1.43 -9.84
N GLU A 27 -18.70 -2.46 -10.67
CA GLU A 27 -17.90 -2.75 -11.87
C GLU A 27 -18.25 -1.78 -12.98
N CYS A 28 -19.55 -1.53 -13.19
CA CYS A 28 -20.04 -0.58 -14.18
C CYS A 28 -19.63 0.87 -13.90
N VAL A 29 -19.40 1.26 -12.64
CA VAL A 29 -18.92 2.61 -12.28
C VAL A 29 -17.66 3.00 -13.06
N HIS A 30 -16.75 2.04 -13.26
CA HIS A 30 -15.51 2.28 -14.03
C HIS A 30 -15.77 2.34 -15.54
N GLU A 31 -16.71 1.54 -16.06
CA GLU A 31 -17.04 1.52 -17.48
C GLU A 31 -17.65 2.86 -17.94
N VAL A 32 -18.41 3.50 -17.07
CA VAL A 32 -19.00 4.82 -17.35
C VAL A 32 -18.10 5.99 -16.92
N SER A 33 -16.81 5.73 -16.68
CA SER A 33 -15.80 6.72 -16.35
C SER A 33 -16.09 7.55 -15.08
N LEU A 34 -16.86 7.01 -14.14
CA LEU A 34 -17.04 7.61 -12.82
C LEU A 34 -15.88 7.26 -11.89
N VAL A 35 -15.55 8.19 -11.00
CA VAL A 35 -14.52 7.98 -9.99
C VAL A 35 -15.16 7.56 -8.68
N LYS A 36 -14.76 6.39 -8.18
CA LYS A 36 -15.12 5.89 -6.86
C LYS A 36 -14.07 6.29 -5.84
N TYR A 37 -14.50 6.93 -4.76
CA TYR A 37 -13.66 7.23 -3.59
C TYR A 37 -14.11 6.36 -2.43
N ASP A 38 -13.18 5.63 -1.83
CA ASP A 38 -13.42 4.90 -0.61
C ASP A 38 -12.99 5.77 0.59
N ILE A 39 -13.95 6.16 1.43
CA ILE A 39 -13.68 6.93 2.63
C ILE A 39 -13.81 5.98 3.82
N LEU A 40 -12.67 5.65 4.42
CA LEU A 40 -12.61 4.71 5.54
C LEU A 40 -12.35 5.46 6.85
N GLY A 41 -13.25 5.30 7.80
CA GLY A 41 -13.09 5.80 9.17
C GLY A 41 -12.46 4.74 10.08
N LEU A 42 -11.76 5.20 11.12
CA LEU A 42 -11.24 4.36 12.19
C LEU A 42 -11.90 4.72 13.51
N LYS A 43 -12.57 3.77 14.17
CA LYS A 43 -13.16 3.98 15.50
C LYS A 43 -12.14 4.44 16.54
N ASN A 44 -10.90 3.94 16.46
CA ASN A 44 -9.83 4.37 17.37
C ASN A 44 -9.58 5.87 17.28
N ILE A 45 -9.57 6.44 16.07
CA ILE A 45 -9.40 7.89 15.87
C ILE A 45 -10.59 8.68 16.39
N GLU A 46 -11.81 8.17 16.20
CA GLU A 46 -13.03 8.78 16.76
C GLU A 46 -12.99 8.82 18.29
N ILE A 47 -12.67 7.71 18.95
CA ILE A 47 -12.52 7.64 20.41
C ILE A 47 -11.47 8.60 20.92
N ILE A 48 -10.31 8.68 20.26
CA ILE A 48 -9.24 9.63 20.62
C ILE A 48 -9.74 11.06 20.47
N LYS A 49 -10.41 11.38 19.36
CA LYS A 49 -10.98 12.71 19.13
C LYS A 49 -12.00 13.08 20.22
N ASP A 50 -12.91 12.17 20.54
CA ASP A 50 -13.92 12.39 21.58
C ASP A 50 -13.27 12.63 22.96
N ALA A 51 -12.19 11.92 23.28
CA ALA A 51 -11.42 12.17 24.49
C ALA A 51 -10.81 13.57 24.54
N TYR A 52 -10.24 14.04 23.42
CA TYR A 52 -9.74 15.42 23.31
C TYR A 52 -10.85 16.46 23.47
N ASP A 53 -12.01 16.22 22.86
CA ASP A 53 -13.19 17.10 22.97
C ASP A 53 -13.70 17.17 24.43
N LEU A 54 -13.74 16.02 25.13
CA LEU A 54 -14.15 15.95 26.54
C LEU A 54 -13.25 16.75 27.49
N ILE A 55 -11.94 16.75 27.25
CA ILE A 55 -11.00 17.48 28.08
C ILE A 55 -10.79 18.94 27.61
N GLY A 56 -11.44 19.34 26.51
CA GLY A 56 -11.39 20.71 25.98
C GLY A 56 -10.05 21.09 25.36
N ILE A 57 -9.26 20.09 24.90
CA ILE A 57 -7.98 20.30 24.22
C ILE A 57 -8.17 20.06 22.73
N PRO A 58 -7.64 20.93 21.84
CA PRO A 58 -7.72 20.72 20.40
C PRO A 58 -7.04 19.41 19.98
N TYR A 59 -7.71 18.63 19.09
CA TYR A 59 -7.11 17.44 18.50
C TYR A 59 -5.88 17.84 17.66
N PRO A 60 -4.70 17.22 17.90
CA PRO A 60 -3.46 17.63 17.24
C PRO A 60 -3.47 17.28 15.75
N LYS A 61 -2.89 18.15 14.94
CA LYS A 61 -2.61 17.85 13.54
C LYS A 61 -1.36 16.96 13.44
N SER A 62 -1.24 16.22 12.37
CA SER A 62 -0.13 15.26 12.18
C SER A 62 1.28 15.89 12.30
N HIS A 63 1.42 17.16 11.89
CA HIS A 63 2.70 17.89 12.00
C HIS A 63 3.00 18.44 13.40
N GLU A 64 2.03 18.40 14.31
CA GLU A 64 2.16 18.80 15.71
C GLU A 64 2.55 17.61 16.60
N ILE A 65 2.50 16.39 16.07
CA ILE A 65 2.84 15.15 16.78
C ILE A 65 4.35 14.92 16.72
N ASN A 66 4.96 14.63 17.88
CA ASN A 66 6.36 14.20 17.91
C ASN A 66 6.49 12.71 17.52
N TRP A 67 6.68 12.46 16.23
CA TRP A 67 6.85 11.11 15.69
C TRP A 67 8.17 10.44 16.09
N SER A 68 9.11 11.18 16.69
CA SER A 68 10.40 10.68 17.16
C SER A 68 10.42 10.39 18.67
N ASP A 69 9.27 10.34 19.33
CA ASP A 69 9.20 10.05 20.77
C ASP A 69 9.44 8.57 21.04
N GLU A 70 10.64 8.23 21.49
CA GLU A 70 11.01 6.86 21.82
C GLU A 70 10.17 6.23 22.94
N ALA A 71 9.57 7.03 23.82
CA ALA A 71 8.73 6.50 24.89
C ALA A 71 7.47 5.85 24.32
N VAL A 72 6.88 6.47 23.28
CA VAL A 72 5.72 5.91 22.57
C VAL A 72 6.06 4.57 21.92
N TRP A 73 7.20 4.49 21.21
CA TRP A 73 7.65 3.24 20.59
C TRP A 73 7.86 2.12 21.62
N LYS A 74 8.49 2.44 22.75
CA LYS A 74 8.70 1.49 23.86
C LYS A 74 7.37 1.01 24.49
N ASP A 75 6.42 1.91 24.68
CA ASP A 75 5.10 1.56 25.24
C ASP A 75 4.30 0.65 24.31
N MET A 76 4.35 0.87 22.98
CA MET A 76 3.73 -0.01 22.00
C MET A 76 4.26 -1.46 22.06
N LEU A 77 5.55 -1.64 22.40
CA LEU A 77 6.14 -2.99 22.59
C LEU A 77 5.65 -3.67 23.87
N ARG A 78 5.30 -2.89 24.90
CA ARG A 78 4.76 -3.41 26.18
C ARG A 78 3.30 -3.80 26.06
N SER A 79 2.50 -2.96 25.41
CA SER A 79 1.06 -3.16 25.27
C SER A 79 0.58 -2.64 23.92
N PRO A 80 -0.07 -3.50 23.11
CA PRO A 80 -0.63 -3.10 21.83
C PRO A 80 -2.04 -2.51 21.94
N VAL A 81 -2.57 -2.34 23.14
CA VAL A 81 -3.93 -1.86 23.37
C VAL A 81 -4.13 -0.49 22.74
N GLY A 82 -5.13 -0.36 21.87
CA GLY A 82 -5.42 0.85 21.12
C GLY A 82 -4.55 1.05 19.88
N VAL A 83 -3.54 0.21 19.63
CA VAL A 83 -2.73 0.25 18.40
C VAL A 83 -3.44 -0.53 17.30
N PHE A 84 -4.11 0.21 16.43
CA PHE A 84 -4.93 -0.39 15.36
C PHE A 84 -4.18 -1.47 14.57
N GLN A 85 -4.81 -2.63 14.36
CA GLN A 85 -4.29 -3.84 13.72
C GLN A 85 -3.19 -4.60 14.47
N PHE A 86 -2.65 -4.06 15.58
CA PHE A 86 -1.57 -4.70 16.33
C PHE A 86 -2.01 -5.28 17.67
N GLU A 87 -3.31 -5.23 18.01
CA GLU A 87 -3.85 -5.74 19.27
C GLU A 87 -3.85 -7.26 19.38
N GLY A 88 -3.80 -7.97 18.23
CA GLY A 88 -3.72 -9.44 18.22
C GLY A 88 -2.30 -9.95 18.50
N ASP A 89 -2.21 -11.12 19.19
CA ASP A 89 -0.93 -11.72 19.62
C ASP A 89 0.10 -11.86 18.49
N PHE A 90 -0.35 -12.29 17.31
CA PHE A 90 0.53 -12.45 16.16
C PHE A 90 1.13 -11.10 15.71
N ALA A 91 0.29 -10.10 15.50
CA ALA A 91 0.75 -8.77 15.07
C ALA A 91 1.65 -8.11 16.12
N HIS A 92 1.29 -8.22 17.41
CA HIS A 92 2.11 -7.72 18.50
C HIS A 92 3.45 -8.47 18.61
N SER A 93 3.49 -9.77 18.33
CA SER A 93 4.75 -10.52 18.30
C SER A 93 5.68 -10.00 17.19
N MET A 94 5.14 -9.66 16.03
CA MET A 94 5.91 -9.06 14.93
C MET A 94 6.45 -7.68 15.31
N LEU A 95 5.63 -6.86 15.97
CA LEU A 95 6.03 -5.54 16.46
C LEU A 95 7.22 -5.64 17.43
N ARG A 96 7.18 -6.59 18.37
CA ARG A 96 8.26 -6.85 19.32
C ARG A 96 9.53 -7.43 18.67
N GLN A 97 9.37 -8.18 17.59
CA GLN A 97 10.50 -8.73 16.85
C GLN A 97 11.21 -7.67 16.00
N TYR A 98 10.45 -6.81 15.32
CA TYR A 98 11.00 -5.76 14.47
C TYR A 98 11.53 -4.57 15.26
N VAL A 99 10.88 -4.19 16.38
CA VAL A 99 11.21 -3.03 17.22
C VAL A 99 11.18 -1.73 16.41
N PRO A 100 9.99 -1.23 16.02
CA PRO A 100 9.88 -0.03 15.20
C PRO A 100 10.35 1.22 15.91
N HIS A 101 10.93 2.16 15.16
CA HIS A 101 11.38 3.47 15.60
C HIS A 101 10.75 4.61 14.79
N SER A 102 9.91 4.30 13.83
CA SER A 102 9.29 5.27 12.93
C SER A 102 7.94 4.80 12.40
N ILE A 103 7.16 5.75 11.89
CA ILE A 103 5.91 5.43 11.20
C ILE A 103 6.15 4.62 9.92
N PHE A 104 7.32 4.76 9.29
CA PHE A 104 7.71 3.96 8.13
C PHE A 104 7.92 2.50 8.51
N ASP A 105 8.55 2.23 9.66
CA ASP A 105 8.70 0.87 10.18
C ASP A 105 7.32 0.24 10.43
N MET A 106 6.39 1.01 11.01
CA MET A 106 5.01 0.55 11.22
C MET A 106 4.33 0.21 9.89
N SER A 107 4.57 1.00 8.84
CA SER A 107 4.05 0.71 7.50
C SER A 107 4.62 -0.60 6.93
N LEU A 108 5.92 -0.83 7.06
CA LEU A 108 6.59 -2.07 6.63
C LEU A 108 6.01 -3.30 7.37
N ILE A 109 5.91 -3.22 8.70
CA ILE A 109 5.34 -4.30 9.50
C ILE A 109 3.89 -4.56 9.10
N THR A 110 3.08 -3.51 8.94
CA THR A 110 1.68 -3.63 8.53
C THR A 110 1.53 -4.33 7.18
N ALA A 111 2.38 -4.01 6.22
CA ALA A 111 2.40 -4.67 4.92
C ALA A 111 2.82 -6.14 5.03
N ALA A 112 3.82 -6.44 5.86
CA ALA A 112 4.30 -7.81 6.09
C ALA A 112 3.29 -8.70 6.83
N LEU A 113 2.36 -8.12 7.61
CA LEU A 113 1.28 -8.89 8.26
C LEU A 113 0.30 -9.51 7.28
N ARG A 114 0.18 -8.97 6.07
CA ARG A 114 -0.73 -9.51 5.06
C ARG A 114 -0.28 -10.89 4.57
N PRO A 115 -1.19 -11.76 4.09
CA PRO A 115 -0.83 -13.07 3.56
C PRO A 115 0.24 -13.02 2.45
N SER A 116 0.23 -11.96 1.63
CA SER A 116 1.24 -11.73 0.58
C SER A 116 2.66 -11.52 1.12
N GLY A 117 2.79 -11.12 2.38
CA GLY A 117 4.09 -10.93 3.03
C GLY A 117 4.75 -12.20 3.56
N ALA A 118 4.06 -13.35 3.50
CA ALA A 118 4.51 -14.58 4.15
C ALA A 118 5.90 -15.05 3.70
N SER A 119 6.26 -14.79 2.43
CA SER A 119 7.54 -15.25 1.86
C SER A 119 8.77 -14.49 2.36
N TYR A 120 8.60 -13.24 2.81
CA TYR A 120 9.72 -12.38 3.24
C TYR A 120 9.60 -11.90 4.69
N ARG A 121 8.47 -12.15 5.34
CA ARG A 121 8.14 -11.62 6.67
C ARG A 121 9.22 -11.89 7.71
N ASP A 122 9.64 -13.13 7.85
CA ASP A 122 10.57 -13.53 8.91
C ASP A 122 11.94 -12.86 8.75
N ASP A 123 12.42 -12.74 7.52
CA ASP A 123 13.69 -12.09 7.24
C ASP A 123 13.58 -10.57 7.42
N LEU A 124 12.46 -9.97 6.99
CA LEU A 124 12.18 -8.55 7.22
C LEU A 124 12.11 -8.23 8.73
N MET A 125 11.41 -9.06 9.52
CA MET A 125 11.32 -8.87 10.97
C MET A 125 12.69 -8.98 11.67
N GLN A 126 13.65 -9.66 11.08
CA GLN A 126 15.03 -9.75 11.56
C GLN A 126 15.95 -8.69 10.96
N HIS A 127 15.40 -7.70 10.25
CA HIS A 127 16.16 -6.66 9.52
C HIS A 127 17.18 -7.21 8.52
N LYS A 128 16.99 -8.40 8.02
CA LYS A 128 17.88 -8.97 7.00
C LYS A 128 17.63 -8.25 5.67
N PRO A 129 18.66 -7.70 5.03
CA PRO A 129 18.51 -7.11 3.72
C PRO A 129 18.27 -8.20 2.68
N HIS A 130 17.36 -7.95 1.75
CA HIS A 130 17.19 -8.74 0.56
C HIS A 130 18.10 -8.21 -0.54
N LYS A 131 18.88 -9.08 -1.16
CA LYS A 131 19.70 -8.73 -2.31
C LYS A 131 18.96 -9.12 -3.59
N ASN A 132 18.71 -8.16 -4.43
CA ASN A 132 18.06 -8.36 -5.71
C ASN A 132 19.07 -8.78 -6.80
N PRO A 133 18.59 -9.30 -7.95
CA PRO A 133 19.47 -9.71 -9.05
C PRO A 133 20.34 -8.57 -9.58
N SER A 134 19.88 -7.31 -9.50
CA SER A 134 20.64 -6.19 -10.00
C SER A 134 20.68 -5.00 -9.02
N ALA A 135 21.75 -4.19 -9.16
CA ALA A 135 21.93 -2.97 -8.38
C ALA A 135 20.84 -1.92 -8.63
N ILE A 136 20.20 -1.93 -9.81
CA ILE A 136 19.10 -1.00 -10.14
C ILE A 136 17.89 -1.30 -9.27
N ILE A 137 17.56 -2.58 -9.07
CA ILE A 137 16.45 -3.00 -8.20
C ILE A 137 16.82 -2.76 -6.74
N ASP A 138 18.06 -3.03 -6.34
CA ASP A 138 18.53 -2.74 -4.97
C ASP A 138 18.40 -1.23 -4.64
N ASP A 139 18.75 -0.34 -5.58
CA ASP A 139 18.60 1.11 -5.35
C ASP A 139 17.13 1.55 -5.32
N LEU A 140 16.29 0.96 -6.16
CA LEU A 140 14.84 1.21 -6.17
C LEU A 140 14.18 0.85 -4.83
N LEU A 141 14.60 -0.26 -4.23
CA LEU A 141 13.98 -0.87 -3.04
C LEU A 141 14.78 -0.64 -1.74
N LYS A 142 15.77 0.24 -1.76
CA LYS A 142 16.65 0.49 -0.60
C LYS A 142 15.93 0.86 0.68
N ASP A 143 14.85 1.64 0.56
CA ASP A 143 14.04 2.10 1.70
C ASP A 143 13.20 0.96 2.33
N ASN A 144 13.07 -0.16 1.62
CA ASN A 144 12.33 -1.35 2.03
C ASN A 144 13.27 -2.53 2.33
N ASN A 145 14.55 -2.29 2.64
CA ASN A 145 15.57 -3.34 2.84
C ASN A 145 15.71 -4.29 1.63
N GLY A 146 15.44 -3.83 0.42
CA GLY A 146 15.50 -4.62 -0.80
C GLY A 146 14.24 -5.43 -1.12
N TYR A 147 13.20 -5.38 -0.31
CA TYR A 147 11.97 -6.14 -0.53
C TYR A 147 10.95 -5.36 -1.37
N LEU A 148 10.33 -6.02 -2.33
CA LEU A 148 9.19 -5.50 -3.08
C LEU A 148 7.92 -5.63 -2.22
N ILE A 149 7.55 -4.57 -1.52
CA ILE A 149 6.50 -4.58 -0.49
C ILE A 149 5.24 -3.86 -0.95
N TYR A 150 5.39 -2.65 -1.48
CA TYR A 150 4.27 -1.77 -1.80
C TYR A 150 3.86 -1.87 -3.27
N GLN A 151 2.58 -1.63 -3.54
CA GLN A 151 2.07 -1.51 -4.92
C GLN A 151 2.79 -0.39 -5.67
N GLU A 152 3.14 0.67 -4.97
CA GLU A 152 3.88 1.82 -5.47
C GLU A 152 5.29 1.44 -5.94
N ASP A 153 5.92 0.44 -5.35
CA ASP A 153 7.23 -0.05 -5.77
C ASP A 153 7.15 -0.70 -7.15
N VAL A 154 6.08 -1.47 -7.41
CA VAL A 154 5.81 -2.04 -8.73
C VAL A 154 5.59 -0.92 -9.76
N ILE A 155 4.80 0.10 -9.41
CA ILE A 155 4.55 1.23 -10.29
C ILE A 155 5.86 1.98 -10.58
N LYS A 156 6.68 2.25 -9.56
CA LYS A 156 7.99 2.88 -9.71
C LYS A 156 8.91 2.06 -10.63
N PHE A 157 8.97 0.74 -10.44
CA PHE A 157 9.73 -0.16 -11.30
C PHE A 157 9.31 -0.02 -12.76
N LEU A 158 8.01 -0.15 -13.04
CA LEU A 158 7.46 -0.05 -14.38
C LEU A 158 7.71 1.33 -15.02
N GLN A 159 7.57 2.41 -14.27
CA GLN A 159 7.77 3.76 -14.79
C GLN A 159 9.26 4.12 -14.96
N GLN A 160 10.05 3.94 -13.89
CA GLN A 160 11.42 4.47 -13.85
C GLN A 160 12.42 3.57 -14.58
N ILE A 161 12.17 2.26 -14.56
CA ILE A 161 13.06 1.28 -15.17
C ILE A 161 12.53 0.83 -16.53
N CYS A 162 11.24 0.46 -16.62
CA CYS A 162 10.67 -0.08 -17.86
C CYS A 162 10.04 0.97 -18.78
N GLY A 163 10.02 2.26 -18.41
CA GLY A 163 9.56 3.35 -19.27
C GLY A 163 8.05 3.39 -19.52
N PHE A 164 7.23 2.80 -18.64
CA PHE A 164 5.78 2.85 -18.75
C PHE A 164 5.24 4.25 -18.41
N SER A 165 4.12 4.62 -19.04
CA SER A 165 3.32 5.75 -18.55
C SER A 165 2.70 5.43 -17.17
N GLY A 166 2.29 6.46 -16.41
CA GLY A 166 1.65 6.25 -15.11
C GLY A 166 0.39 5.38 -15.20
N SER A 167 -0.42 5.57 -16.25
CA SER A 167 -1.64 4.80 -16.48
C SER A 167 -1.33 3.34 -16.82
N ASP A 168 -0.36 3.10 -17.70
CA ASP A 168 0.00 1.74 -18.13
C ASP A 168 0.69 0.98 -16.99
N ALA A 169 1.50 1.65 -16.19
CA ALA A 169 2.12 1.07 -14.99
C ALA A 169 1.06 0.60 -13.97
N ASP A 170 0.05 1.42 -13.68
CA ASP A 170 -1.04 1.02 -12.76
C ASP A 170 -1.90 -0.10 -13.34
N ASN A 171 -2.22 -0.05 -14.64
CA ASN A 171 -2.94 -1.13 -15.32
C ASN A 171 -2.15 -2.45 -15.29
N THR A 172 -0.84 -2.40 -15.52
CA THR A 172 0.05 -3.57 -15.45
C THR A 172 0.13 -4.11 -14.03
N ARG A 173 0.31 -3.23 -13.03
CA ARG A 173 0.27 -3.61 -11.61
C ARG A 173 -1.05 -4.30 -11.25
N ARG A 174 -2.20 -3.81 -11.73
CA ARG A 174 -3.51 -4.45 -11.51
C ARG A 174 -3.60 -5.82 -12.19
N ALA A 175 -3.01 -5.96 -13.38
CA ALA A 175 -2.95 -7.24 -14.08
C ALA A 175 -2.12 -8.27 -13.29
N ILE A 176 -1.00 -7.86 -12.67
CA ILE A 176 -0.21 -8.70 -11.76
C ILE A 176 -1.07 -9.18 -10.59
N GLY A 177 -1.76 -8.25 -9.92
CA GLY A 177 -2.61 -8.58 -8.77
C GLY A 177 -3.79 -9.50 -9.08
N ARG A 178 -4.34 -9.41 -10.31
CA ARG A 178 -5.44 -10.26 -10.80
C ARG A 178 -4.97 -11.54 -11.48
N LYS A 179 -3.67 -11.71 -11.68
CA LYS A 179 -3.05 -12.80 -12.45
C LYS A 179 -3.58 -12.87 -13.90
N ASP A 180 -3.78 -11.71 -14.52
CA ASP A 180 -4.27 -11.57 -15.89
C ASP A 180 -3.12 -11.86 -16.87
N GLU A 181 -2.99 -13.13 -17.26
CA GLU A 181 -1.88 -13.59 -18.11
C GLU A 181 -1.87 -12.93 -19.49
N GLU A 182 -3.03 -12.60 -20.08
CA GLU A 182 -3.06 -11.98 -21.39
C GLU A 182 -2.51 -10.55 -21.37
N ARG A 183 -2.89 -9.77 -20.36
CA ARG A 183 -2.34 -8.43 -20.17
C ARG A 183 -0.85 -8.45 -19.82
N LEU A 184 -0.44 -9.40 -18.99
CA LEU A 184 0.98 -9.56 -18.64
C LEU A 184 1.81 -9.95 -19.86
N LYS A 185 1.35 -10.87 -20.71
CA LYS A 185 2.04 -11.20 -21.97
C LYS A 185 2.20 -10.01 -22.91
N LYS A 186 1.23 -9.08 -22.91
CA LYS A 186 1.33 -7.84 -23.72
C LYS A 186 2.32 -6.83 -23.12
N ALA A 187 2.42 -6.76 -21.79
CA ALA A 187 3.33 -5.86 -21.10
C ALA A 187 4.78 -6.35 -21.10
N LEU A 188 5.01 -7.66 -21.12
CA LEU A 188 6.31 -8.29 -20.98
C LEU A 188 7.39 -7.76 -21.97
N PRO A 189 7.11 -7.57 -23.27
CA PRO A 189 8.13 -7.04 -24.19
C PRO A 189 8.64 -5.66 -23.79
N GLN A 190 7.76 -4.76 -23.33
CA GLN A 190 8.16 -3.43 -22.86
C GLN A 190 8.92 -3.50 -21.54
N ILE A 191 8.55 -4.43 -20.63
CA ILE A 191 9.29 -4.65 -19.38
C ILE A 191 10.72 -5.07 -19.69
N LEU A 192 10.89 -6.08 -20.55
CA LEU A 192 12.21 -6.59 -20.93
C LEU A 192 13.06 -5.52 -21.64
N GLU A 193 12.50 -4.82 -22.62
CA GLU A 193 13.22 -3.79 -23.36
C GLU A 193 13.68 -2.65 -22.44
N GLY A 194 12.73 -2.08 -21.65
CA GLY A 194 13.07 -0.98 -20.77
C GLY A 194 14.07 -1.37 -19.68
N TYR A 195 13.96 -2.58 -19.12
CA TYR A 195 14.93 -3.07 -18.16
C TYR A 195 16.31 -3.25 -18.80
N CYS A 196 16.39 -3.85 -20.01
CA CYS A 196 17.66 -4.04 -20.73
C CYS A 196 18.33 -2.72 -21.09
N GLU A 197 17.56 -1.67 -21.43
CA GLU A 197 18.10 -0.34 -21.70
C GLU A 197 18.74 0.33 -20.46
N LYS A 198 18.22 0.04 -19.29
CA LYS A 198 18.71 0.60 -18.01
C LYS A 198 19.79 -0.25 -17.36
N SER A 199 19.80 -1.54 -17.63
CA SER A 199 20.76 -2.48 -17.05
C SER A 199 22.17 -2.21 -17.57
N THR A 200 23.14 -2.31 -16.66
CA THR A 200 24.57 -2.30 -17.01
C THR A 200 25.10 -3.67 -17.41
N GLN A 201 24.27 -4.70 -17.29
CA GLN A 201 24.62 -6.07 -17.64
C GLN A 201 24.45 -6.33 -19.15
N PRO A 202 25.16 -7.35 -19.70
CA PRO A 202 24.88 -7.83 -21.05
C PRO A 202 23.41 -8.22 -21.22
N ARG A 203 22.84 -7.98 -22.40
CA ARG A 203 21.41 -8.18 -22.67
C ARG A 203 20.87 -9.54 -22.25
N ASN A 204 21.63 -10.61 -22.51
CA ASN A 204 21.25 -11.98 -22.12
C ASN A 204 21.17 -12.20 -20.62
N ILE A 205 21.90 -11.43 -19.83
CA ILE A 205 21.81 -11.45 -18.36
C ILE A 205 20.66 -10.57 -17.92
N ALA A 206 20.53 -9.36 -18.47
CA ALA A 206 19.46 -8.43 -18.15
C ALA A 206 18.06 -9.03 -18.43
N GLU A 207 17.90 -9.80 -19.52
CA GLU A 207 16.64 -10.50 -19.83
C GLU A 207 16.28 -11.61 -18.81
N GLN A 208 17.24 -12.15 -18.09
CA GLN A 208 17.02 -13.13 -17.04
C GLN A 208 16.71 -12.47 -15.67
N GLU A 209 17.19 -11.25 -15.48
CA GLU A 209 16.95 -10.46 -14.26
C GLU A 209 15.58 -9.77 -14.25
N ALA A 210 15.08 -9.40 -15.44
CA ALA A 210 13.79 -8.71 -15.62
C ALA A 210 12.60 -9.67 -15.48
#